data_ba6b53dedc8710935c5676bdeb288a1a
#
_entry.id   ba6b53dedc8710935c5676bdeb288a1a
#
_cell.length_a   1.000
_cell.length_b   1.000
_cell.length_c   1.000
_cell.angle_alpha   90.00
_cell.angle_beta   90.00
_cell.angle_gamma   90.00
#
_symmetry.space_group_name_H-M   'P 1'
#
loop_
_entity.id
_entity.type
_entity.pdbx_description
1 polymer ?
#
loop_
_entity_poly.entity_id
_entity_poly.type
_entity_poly.pdbx_seq_one_letter_code
_entity_poly.pdbx_strand_id
1 'polypeptide(L)'
;SAVVALAGALILTVDPASVASVGTWLSVAAVLGARWAGDWMGWARRHPVLGLLSVSFGATVWTAPFTALFFGTVAPIGLLANLPAVPLASLAVPAVFASLLAGAIPAGAAGLGLAAIERIAVFSSALPGGQVSGESGWAFAAPWAGLLIFLVWYSRTKPKLSVLGLRAAWVAVAVIWGSVAAVRPIASSDGQLSVFVLSVGQGDAIAVRTPGGHWVLVDAGPRMGSFDAGREVVVPFLRRHGVRTLDAVVVSHGDQDHLGGVPSVLENFPTRMVIEPAQPLPTDLYQHFLGTVELNAETWWAARASDTLKVDGVTFAVMHPSASWVRSNVQPNENSVVLHLKYGEFDMILTGDAGFPVEDLLLDQVEPVEVLKVGHHGSAGSTGERWVEALDPQVAVVSVGKNSYGHPSPVVLNRLQSAQVRLFRTDRDATVTIRTDGRYFAVFSTTSEPWTEALTCTIRAWSRFRDSSWSRNACTTRQPANSQTFSTTSP
;
A
#
# COMPACT_ATOMS: atom_id res chain seq x y z
N SER A 1 5.88 -1.34 -36.17
CA SER A 1 4.44 -1.52 -35.95
C SER A 1 4.00 -2.98 -36.04
N ALA A 2 4.41 -3.73 -37.09
CA ALA A 2 4.02 -5.14 -37.23
C ALA A 2 4.52 -6.03 -36.08
N VAL A 3 5.75 -5.83 -35.59
CA VAL A 3 6.33 -6.61 -34.49
C VAL A 3 5.56 -6.40 -33.18
N VAL A 4 5.17 -5.15 -32.87
CA VAL A 4 4.38 -4.85 -31.65
C VAL A 4 2.97 -5.43 -31.75
N ALA A 5 2.35 -5.34 -32.93
CA ALA A 5 1.03 -5.95 -33.17
C ALA A 5 1.09 -7.48 -33.08
N LEU A 6 2.13 -8.11 -33.64
CA LEU A 6 2.36 -9.55 -33.53
C LEU A 6 2.60 -9.99 -32.09
N ALA A 7 3.47 -9.29 -31.36
CA ALA A 7 3.71 -9.58 -29.95
C ALA A 7 2.42 -9.44 -29.11
N GLY A 8 1.65 -8.37 -29.32
CA GLY A 8 0.36 -8.20 -28.69
C GLY A 8 -0.64 -9.31 -29.03
N ALA A 9 -0.73 -9.71 -30.31
CA ALA A 9 -1.58 -10.82 -30.73
C ALA A 9 -1.17 -12.15 -30.10
N LEU A 10 0.13 -12.45 -30.00
CA LEU A 10 0.64 -13.64 -29.34
C LEU A 10 0.33 -13.66 -27.84
N ILE A 11 0.51 -12.53 -27.15
CA ILE A 11 0.15 -12.43 -25.73
C ILE A 11 -1.33 -12.69 -25.53
N LEU A 12 -2.19 -12.08 -26.35
CA LEU A 12 -3.64 -12.23 -26.27
C LEU A 12 -4.14 -13.64 -26.60
N THR A 13 -3.40 -14.38 -27.44
CA THR A 13 -3.75 -15.79 -27.73
C THR A 13 -3.37 -16.72 -26.60
N VAL A 14 -2.31 -16.42 -25.86
CA VAL A 14 -1.83 -17.23 -24.74
C VAL A 14 -2.57 -16.91 -23.46
N ASP A 15 -2.78 -15.63 -23.18
CA ASP A 15 -3.50 -15.12 -22.00
C ASP A 15 -4.38 -13.92 -22.37
N PRO A 16 -5.65 -14.14 -22.70
CA PRO A 16 -6.59 -13.07 -22.99
C PRO A 16 -6.80 -12.10 -21.81
N ALA A 17 -6.63 -12.56 -20.57
CA ALA A 17 -6.78 -11.73 -19.36
C ALA A 17 -5.66 -10.69 -19.23
N SER A 18 -4.56 -10.86 -19.95
CA SER A 18 -3.47 -9.89 -19.98
C SER A 18 -3.89 -8.51 -20.48
N VAL A 19 -5.01 -8.37 -21.21
CA VAL A 19 -5.62 -7.07 -21.59
C VAL A 19 -5.97 -6.25 -20.36
N ALA A 20 -6.40 -6.88 -19.28
CA ALA A 20 -6.72 -6.20 -18.02
C ALA A 20 -5.48 -5.85 -17.19
N SER A 21 -4.30 -6.37 -17.56
CA SER A 21 -3.06 -6.12 -16.83
C SER A 21 -2.49 -4.74 -17.09
N VAL A 22 -2.24 -3.98 -16.02
CA VAL A 22 -1.57 -2.67 -16.08
C VAL A 22 -0.19 -2.78 -16.73
N GLY A 23 0.53 -3.90 -16.50
CA GLY A 23 1.84 -4.17 -17.10
C GLY A 23 1.81 -4.21 -18.62
N THR A 24 0.75 -4.78 -19.22
CA THR A 24 0.54 -4.79 -20.67
C THR A 24 0.39 -3.37 -21.22
N TRP A 25 -0.45 -2.55 -20.60
CA TRP A 25 -0.65 -1.15 -21.03
C TRP A 25 0.60 -0.31 -20.88
N LEU A 26 1.36 -0.48 -19.79
CA LEU A 26 2.65 0.19 -19.61
C LEU A 26 3.67 -0.21 -20.69
N SER A 27 3.75 -1.48 -21.02
CA SER A 27 4.66 -1.99 -22.05
C SER A 27 4.32 -1.44 -23.42
N VAL A 28 3.02 -1.44 -23.79
CA VAL A 28 2.53 -0.87 -25.06
C VAL A 28 2.80 0.63 -25.11
N ALA A 29 2.48 1.36 -24.05
CA ALA A 29 2.71 2.81 -23.95
C ALA A 29 4.21 3.14 -24.08
N ALA A 30 5.09 2.40 -23.39
CA ALA A 30 6.54 2.62 -23.46
C ALA A 30 7.07 2.45 -24.89
N VAL A 31 6.66 1.38 -25.59
CA VAL A 31 7.10 1.11 -26.98
C VAL A 31 6.56 2.16 -27.96
N LEU A 32 5.29 2.54 -27.83
CA LEU A 32 4.70 3.58 -28.68
C LEU A 32 5.37 4.94 -28.42
N GLY A 33 5.64 5.26 -27.15
CA GLY A 33 6.32 6.49 -26.76
C GLY A 33 7.76 6.57 -27.27
N ALA A 34 8.51 5.50 -27.11
CA ALA A 34 9.88 5.37 -27.62
C ALA A 34 9.94 5.60 -29.14
N ARG A 35 9.02 4.97 -29.87
CA ARG A 35 8.90 5.15 -31.32
C ARG A 35 8.52 6.60 -31.69
N TRP A 36 7.48 7.16 -31.06
CA TRP A 36 7.04 8.51 -31.30
C TRP A 36 8.16 9.54 -31.10
N ALA A 37 8.88 9.46 -29.99
CA ALA A 37 10.00 10.37 -29.71
C ALA A 37 11.15 10.18 -30.69
N GLY A 38 11.48 8.94 -31.06
CA GLY A 38 12.48 8.63 -32.05
C GLY A 38 12.13 9.18 -33.44
N ASP A 39 10.86 9.21 -33.83
CA ASP A 39 10.41 9.81 -35.09
C ASP A 39 10.39 11.33 -35.00
N TRP A 40 9.94 11.92 -33.90
CA TRP A 40 9.88 13.36 -33.64
C TRP A 40 11.27 13.99 -33.53
N MET A 41 12.17 13.34 -32.77
CA MET A 41 13.54 13.78 -32.48
C MET A 41 14.57 13.07 -33.39
N GLY A 42 14.25 12.85 -34.67
CA GLY A 42 15.11 12.08 -35.59
C GLY A 42 16.55 12.58 -35.69
N TRP A 43 16.80 13.88 -35.41
CA TRP A 43 18.13 14.46 -35.31
C TRP A 43 18.96 13.88 -34.16
N ALA A 44 18.32 13.45 -33.05
CA ALA A 44 19.00 12.89 -31.89
C ALA A 44 19.63 11.53 -32.22
N ARG A 45 19.12 10.78 -33.19
CA ARG A 45 19.68 9.49 -33.64
C ARG A 45 21.11 9.57 -34.15
N ARG A 46 21.60 10.76 -34.51
CA ARG A 46 23.00 10.94 -34.95
C ARG A 46 24.01 10.80 -33.78
N HIS A 47 23.55 10.90 -32.56
CA HIS A 47 24.37 10.81 -31.36
C HIS A 47 23.80 9.72 -30.45
N PRO A 48 24.57 8.67 -30.07
CA PRO A 48 24.06 7.52 -29.32
C PRO A 48 23.41 7.93 -27.98
N VAL A 49 24.01 8.87 -27.25
CA VAL A 49 23.47 9.36 -25.97
C VAL A 49 22.16 10.11 -26.17
N LEU A 50 22.08 11.01 -27.16
CA LEU A 50 20.85 11.77 -27.45
C LEU A 50 19.74 10.85 -28.00
N GLY A 51 20.12 9.83 -28.78
CA GLY A 51 19.20 8.81 -29.24
C GLY A 51 18.56 8.05 -28.09
N LEU A 52 19.38 7.60 -27.12
CA LEU A 52 18.91 6.90 -25.91
C LEU A 52 18.02 7.80 -25.05
N LEU A 53 18.41 9.06 -24.85
CA LEU A 53 17.60 10.05 -24.12
C LEU A 53 16.24 10.29 -24.80
N SER A 54 16.20 10.38 -26.13
CA SER A 54 14.94 10.57 -26.85
C SER A 54 13.99 9.39 -26.68
N VAL A 55 14.50 8.16 -26.75
CA VAL A 55 13.72 6.94 -26.52
C VAL A 55 13.19 6.89 -25.08
N SER A 56 14.07 7.15 -24.11
CA SER A 56 13.70 7.18 -22.68
C SER A 56 12.67 8.28 -22.40
N PHE A 57 12.82 9.47 -22.99
CA PHE A 57 11.84 10.54 -22.88
C PHE A 57 10.46 10.10 -23.38
N GLY A 58 10.41 9.52 -24.58
CA GLY A 58 9.16 9.05 -25.16
C GLY A 58 8.47 7.98 -24.29
N ALA A 59 9.23 6.99 -23.82
CA ALA A 59 8.72 5.96 -22.95
C ALA A 59 8.18 6.56 -21.64
N THR A 60 8.93 7.44 -20.98
CA THR A 60 8.53 8.09 -19.72
C THR A 60 7.26 8.92 -19.88
N VAL A 61 7.17 9.76 -20.93
CA VAL A 61 6.00 10.63 -21.15
C VAL A 61 4.75 9.80 -21.46
N TRP A 62 4.87 8.74 -22.24
CA TRP A 62 3.72 7.91 -22.59
C TRP A 62 3.25 7.01 -21.44
N THR A 63 4.14 6.57 -20.57
CA THR A 63 3.78 5.77 -19.39
C THR A 63 3.32 6.64 -18.22
N ALA A 64 3.71 7.91 -18.14
CA ALA A 64 3.43 8.78 -17.01
C ALA A 64 1.94 8.86 -16.63
N PRO A 65 0.95 8.99 -17.55
CA PRO A 65 -0.46 8.98 -17.17
C PRO A 65 -0.89 7.67 -16.49
N PHE A 66 -0.38 6.54 -16.98
CA PHE A 66 -0.69 5.23 -16.40
C PHE A 66 -0.03 5.02 -15.04
N THR A 67 1.26 5.37 -14.91
CA THR A 67 1.95 5.26 -13.62
C THR A 67 1.35 6.21 -12.58
N ALA A 68 0.95 7.42 -12.98
CA ALA A 68 0.23 8.34 -12.11
C ALA A 68 -1.12 7.78 -11.68
N LEU A 69 -1.86 7.21 -12.62
CA LEU A 69 -3.21 6.71 -12.38
C LEU A 69 -3.22 5.49 -11.46
N PHE A 70 -2.36 4.51 -11.74
CA PHE A 70 -2.37 3.20 -11.07
C PHE A 70 -1.47 3.14 -9.84
N PHE A 71 -0.32 3.80 -9.89
CA PHE A 71 0.69 3.71 -8.83
C PHE A 71 0.86 5.00 -8.03
N GLY A 72 0.18 6.09 -8.43
CA GLY A 72 0.35 7.39 -7.78
C GLY A 72 1.78 7.93 -7.88
N THR A 73 2.58 7.49 -8.85
CA THR A 73 3.98 7.88 -8.98
C THR A 73 4.36 8.14 -10.42
N VAL A 74 5.21 9.15 -10.63
CA VAL A 74 5.91 9.38 -11.90
C VAL A 74 7.36 9.67 -11.58
N ALA A 75 8.29 9.02 -12.28
CA ALA A 75 9.73 9.13 -12.04
C ALA A 75 10.45 9.84 -13.20
N PRO A 76 10.50 11.18 -13.22
CA PRO A 76 11.21 11.93 -14.27
C PRO A 76 12.71 11.61 -14.32
N ILE A 77 13.30 11.23 -13.18
CA ILE A 77 14.72 10.83 -13.10
C ILE A 77 15.02 9.59 -13.95
N GLY A 78 14.01 8.77 -14.25
CA GLY A 78 14.15 7.62 -15.13
C GLY A 78 14.72 7.96 -16.49
N LEU A 79 14.50 9.19 -16.97
CA LEU A 79 15.13 9.70 -18.19
C LEU A 79 16.66 9.63 -18.14
N LEU A 80 17.27 10.02 -17.02
CA LEU A 80 18.70 10.01 -16.82
C LEU A 80 19.20 8.64 -16.34
N ALA A 81 18.46 7.98 -15.46
CA ALA A 81 18.78 6.66 -14.94
C ALA A 81 18.85 5.59 -16.04
N ASN A 82 18.05 5.73 -17.10
CA ASN A 82 18.05 4.85 -18.24
C ASN A 82 19.33 4.93 -19.10
N LEU A 83 20.11 6.01 -18.98
CA LEU A 83 21.38 6.14 -19.72
C LEU A 83 22.35 4.99 -19.37
N PRO A 84 22.67 4.73 -18.09
CA PRO A 84 23.48 3.58 -17.71
C PRO A 84 22.67 2.27 -17.61
N ALA A 85 21.38 2.32 -17.22
CA ALA A 85 20.59 1.11 -16.97
C ALA A 85 20.28 0.33 -18.26
N VAL A 86 19.92 0.99 -19.37
CA VAL A 86 19.57 0.31 -20.63
C VAL A 86 20.75 -0.44 -21.24
N PRO A 87 21.97 0.11 -21.35
CA PRO A 87 23.12 -0.67 -21.79
C PRO A 87 23.42 -1.87 -20.89
N LEU A 88 23.34 -1.71 -19.57
CA LEU A 88 23.54 -2.81 -18.63
C LEU A 88 22.46 -3.89 -18.79
N ALA A 89 21.20 -3.52 -18.95
CA ALA A 89 20.11 -4.46 -19.20
C ALA A 89 20.29 -5.20 -20.52
N SER A 90 20.80 -4.53 -21.55
CA SER A 90 21.09 -5.14 -22.86
C SER A 90 22.16 -6.23 -22.80
N LEU A 91 23.03 -6.20 -21.79
CA LEU A 91 24.04 -7.24 -21.51
C LEU A 91 23.53 -8.27 -20.49
N ALA A 92 22.88 -7.82 -19.44
CA ALA A 92 22.40 -8.68 -18.34
C ALA A 92 21.30 -9.64 -18.79
N VAL A 93 20.33 -9.19 -19.57
CA VAL A 93 19.20 -10.03 -20.02
C VAL A 93 19.66 -11.21 -20.89
N PRO A 94 20.48 -11.05 -21.95
CA PRO A 94 21.05 -12.18 -22.67
C PRO A 94 21.91 -13.09 -21.79
N ALA A 95 22.64 -12.53 -20.81
CA ALA A 95 23.46 -13.32 -19.90
C ALA A 95 22.60 -14.19 -18.96
N VAL A 96 21.41 -13.73 -18.53
CA VAL A 96 20.44 -14.56 -17.80
C VAL A 96 20.03 -15.77 -18.65
N PHE A 97 19.64 -15.57 -19.90
CA PHE A 97 19.28 -16.68 -20.79
C PHE A 97 20.47 -17.61 -21.06
N ALA A 98 21.66 -17.06 -21.27
CA ALA A 98 22.87 -17.85 -21.47
C ALA A 98 23.22 -18.70 -20.23
N SER A 99 22.92 -18.24 -19.03
CA SER A 99 23.16 -18.97 -17.78
C SER A 99 22.39 -20.28 -17.69
N LEU A 100 21.23 -20.36 -18.33
CA LEU A 100 20.42 -21.59 -18.41
C LEU A 100 21.15 -22.70 -19.23
N LEU A 101 22.05 -22.31 -20.14
CA LEU A 101 22.76 -23.23 -21.02
C LEU A 101 24.22 -23.42 -20.61
N ALA A 102 24.89 -22.36 -20.13
CA ALA A 102 26.34 -22.32 -19.90
C ALA A 102 26.76 -22.16 -18.42
N GLY A 103 25.81 -22.17 -17.50
CA GLY A 103 26.07 -22.25 -16.05
C GLY A 103 26.64 -20.97 -15.39
N ALA A 104 27.61 -21.14 -14.49
CA ALA A 104 28.02 -20.14 -13.51
C ALA A 104 28.64 -18.85 -14.07
N ILE A 105 29.37 -18.90 -15.18
CA ILE A 105 30.07 -17.71 -15.72
C ILE A 105 29.04 -16.66 -16.23
N PRO A 106 28.10 -17.03 -17.14
CA PRO A 106 27.05 -16.07 -17.53
C PRO A 106 26.14 -15.65 -16.37
N ALA A 107 25.89 -16.54 -15.40
CA ALA A 107 25.10 -16.20 -14.19
C ALA A 107 25.79 -15.11 -13.37
N GLY A 108 27.12 -15.19 -13.19
CA GLY A 108 27.89 -14.15 -12.51
C GLY A 108 27.83 -12.80 -13.23
N ALA A 109 27.97 -12.79 -14.54
CA ALA A 109 27.85 -11.57 -15.36
C ALA A 109 26.45 -10.96 -15.28
N ALA A 110 25.41 -11.81 -15.35
CA ALA A 110 24.02 -11.38 -15.18
C ALA A 110 23.78 -10.76 -13.79
N GLY A 111 24.27 -11.43 -12.74
CA GLY A 111 24.15 -10.95 -11.35
C GLY A 111 24.80 -9.59 -11.13
N LEU A 112 26.01 -9.39 -11.66
CA LEU A 112 26.70 -8.08 -11.59
C LEU A 112 25.92 -7.00 -12.35
N GLY A 113 25.39 -7.31 -13.53
CA GLY A 113 24.60 -6.37 -14.31
C GLY A 113 23.30 -5.98 -13.61
N LEU A 114 22.59 -6.94 -13.03
CA LEU A 114 21.36 -6.69 -12.28
C LEU A 114 21.62 -5.89 -11.00
N ALA A 115 22.66 -6.23 -10.23
CA ALA A 115 23.05 -5.49 -9.05
C ALA A 115 23.45 -4.03 -9.35
N ALA A 116 24.11 -3.80 -10.50
CA ALA A 116 24.43 -2.44 -10.95
C ALA A 116 23.16 -1.65 -11.30
N ILE A 117 22.18 -2.28 -11.98
CA ILE A 117 20.88 -1.66 -12.32
C ILE A 117 20.11 -1.32 -11.03
N GLU A 118 20.09 -2.23 -10.07
CA GLU A 118 19.46 -2.01 -8.75
C GLU A 118 20.07 -0.81 -8.03
N ARG A 119 21.40 -0.71 -7.96
CA ARG A 119 22.10 0.44 -7.37
C ARG A 119 21.77 1.76 -8.06
N ILE A 120 21.68 1.75 -9.41
CA ILE A 120 21.27 2.94 -10.18
C ILE A 120 19.84 3.32 -9.80
N ALA A 121 18.92 2.36 -9.68
CA ALA A 121 17.53 2.62 -9.32
C ALA A 121 17.43 3.19 -7.90
N VAL A 122 18.10 2.59 -6.91
CA VAL A 122 18.13 3.05 -5.51
C VAL A 122 18.71 4.47 -5.42
N PHE A 123 19.88 4.71 -6.03
CA PHE A 123 20.49 6.04 -6.06
C PHE A 123 19.58 7.08 -6.71
N SER A 124 18.98 6.74 -7.85
CA SER A 124 18.09 7.65 -8.59
C SER A 124 16.82 7.98 -7.80
N SER A 125 16.26 7.02 -7.08
CA SER A 125 15.05 7.22 -6.25
C SER A 125 15.31 8.11 -5.03
N ALA A 126 16.56 8.12 -4.52
CA ALA A 126 16.96 8.96 -3.39
C ALA A 126 17.19 10.43 -3.78
N LEU A 127 17.31 10.77 -5.08
CA LEU A 127 17.53 12.13 -5.51
C LEU A 127 16.29 13.02 -5.28
N PRO A 128 16.42 14.22 -4.71
CA PRO A 128 15.31 15.15 -4.53
C PRO A 128 14.62 15.46 -5.87
N GLY A 129 13.30 15.26 -5.94
CA GLY A 129 12.53 15.46 -7.19
C GLY A 129 12.70 14.36 -8.24
N GLY A 130 13.48 13.33 -7.97
CA GLY A 130 13.64 12.17 -8.86
C GLY A 130 12.35 11.41 -9.10
N GLN A 131 11.47 11.41 -8.10
CA GLN A 131 10.15 10.81 -8.15
C GLN A 131 9.08 11.79 -7.65
N VAL A 132 7.99 11.90 -8.39
CA VAL A 132 6.81 12.67 -8.00
C VAL A 132 5.73 11.68 -7.59
N SER A 133 5.28 11.77 -6.34
CA SER A 133 4.25 10.90 -5.79
C SER A 133 3.00 11.71 -5.43
N GLY A 134 1.84 11.09 -5.56
CA GLY A 134 0.53 11.66 -5.20
C GLY A 134 -0.48 10.52 -5.00
N GLU A 135 -1.69 10.86 -4.58
CA GLU A 135 -2.77 9.87 -4.56
C GLU A 135 -3.00 9.32 -5.97
N SER A 136 -3.04 7.98 -6.11
CA SER A 136 -3.35 7.35 -7.38
C SER A 136 -4.78 7.73 -7.80
N GLY A 137 -4.97 8.03 -9.07
CA GLY A 137 -6.29 8.39 -9.58
C GLY A 137 -6.24 9.43 -10.69
N TRP A 138 -7.42 9.78 -11.21
CA TRP A 138 -7.56 10.71 -12.33
C TRP A 138 -7.07 12.12 -12.01
N ALA A 139 -7.23 12.59 -10.79
CA ALA A 139 -6.77 13.93 -10.39
C ALA A 139 -5.25 14.09 -10.55
N PHE A 140 -4.48 13.05 -10.24
CA PHE A 140 -3.03 13.05 -10.40
C PHE A 140 -2.60 12.66 -11.83
N ALA A 141 -3.37 11.83 -12.53
CA ALA A 141 -3.05 11.39 -13.90
C ALA A 141 -3.41 12.42 -14.98
N ALA A 142 -4.47 13.20 -14.79
CA ALA A 142 -4.97 14.13 -15.80
C ALA A 142 -3.93 15.19 -16.27
N PRO A 143 -3.10 15.82 -15.42
CA PRO A 143 -2.03 16.72 -15.85
C PRO A 143 -1.00 16.03 -16.77
N TRP A 144 -0.67 14.77 -16.47
CA TRP A 144 0.27 13.99 -17.30
C TRP A 144 -0.33 13.57 -18.62
N ALA A 145 -1.62 13.21 -18.63
CA ALA A 145 -2.35 12.94 -19.87
C ALA A 145 -2.47 14.20 -20.74
N GLY A 146 -2.76 15.35 -20.13
CA GLY A 146 -2.78 16.64 -20.80
C GLY A 146 -1.42 16.99 -21.42
N LEU A 147 -0.33 16.79 -20.70
CA LEU A 147 1.03 16.98 -21.20
C LEU A 147 1.33 16.06 -22.39
N LEU A 148 0.97 14.78 -22.30
CA LEU A 148 1.14 13.82 -23.39
C LEU A 148 0.38 14.27 -24.63
N ILE A 149 -0.91 14.59 -24.49
CA ILE A 149 -1.75 15.07 -25.60
C ILE A 149 -1.15 16.31 -26.24
N PHE A 150 -0.73 17.27 -25.42
CA PHE A 150 -0.08 18.49 -25.89
C PHE A 150 1.21 18.20 -26.69
N LEU A 151 2.10 17.36 -26.18
CA LEU A 151 3.35 17.01 -26.83
C LEU A 151 3.13 16.27 -28.17
N VAL A 152 2.17 15.33 -28.19
CA VAL A 152 1.79 14.61 -29.41
C VAL A 152 1.21 15.57 -30.46
N TRP A 153 0.30 16.46 -30.06
CA TRP A 153 -0.24 17.50 -30.93
C TRP A 153 0.87 18.41 -31.48
N TYR A 154 1.74 18.92 -30.60
CA TYR A 154 2.86 19.78 -30.97
C TYR A 154 3.83 19.09 -31.94
N SER A 155 4.16 17.82 -31.72
CA SER A 155 5.06 17.09 -32.61
C SER A 155 4.51 16.88 -34.02
N ARG A 156 3.16 16.80 -34.15
CA ARG A 156 2.47 16.60 -35.43
C ARG A 156 2.26 17.91 -36.19
N THR A 157 1.84 18.96 -35.50
CA THR A 157 1.45 20.24 -36.12
C THR A 157 2.62 21.19 -36.31
N LYS A 158 3.71 21.01 -35.51
CA LYS A 158 4.90 21.90 -35.53
C LYS A 158 4.51 23.36 -35.63
N PRO A 159 3.59 23.86 -34.81
CA PRO A 159 3.13 25.25 -34.92
C PRO A 159 4.34 26.16 -34.74
N LYS A 160 4.40 27.26 -35.53
CA LYS A 160 5.40 28.30 -35.35
C LYS A 160 5.09 29.04 -34.03
N LEU A 161 5.40 28.42 -32.90
CA LEU A 161 5.31 29.12 -31.63
C LEU A 161 6.38 30.19 -31.56
N SER A 162 5.95 31.43 -31.35
CA SER A 162 6.87 32.51 -31.00
C SER A 162 7.60 32.15 -29.72
N VAL A 163 8.77 32.73 -29.48
CA VAL A 163 9.51 32.55 -28.19
C VAL A 163 8.62 32.83 -26.97
N LEU A 164 7.65 33.77 -27.15
CA LEU A 164 6.65 34.07 -26.14
C LEU A 164 5.68 32.92 -25.92
N GLY A 165 5.22 32.22 -26.95
CA GLY A 165 4.35 31.05 -26.85
C GLY A 165 5.06 29.86 -26.17
N LEU A 166 6.34 29.66 -26.44
CA LEU A 166 7.14 28.62 -25.78
C LEU A 166 7.33 28.94 -24.30
N ARG A 167 7.59 30.18 -23.94
CA ARG A 167 7.66 30.62 -22.52
C ARG A 167 6.33 30.49 -21.84
N ALA A 168 5.21 30.83 -22.48
CA ALA A 168 3.87 30.66 -21.93
C ALA A 168 3.54 29.17 -21.68
N ALA A 169 3.94 28.27 -22.57
CA ALA A 169 3.79 26.83 -22.38
C ALA A 169 4.61 26.31 -21.17
N TRP A 170 5.86 26.76 -21.02
CA TRP A 170 6.67 26.43 -19.85
C TRP A 170 6.11 27.00 -18.54
N VAL A 171 5.59 28.23 -18.57
CA VAL A 171 4.91 28.83 -17.42
C VAL A 171 3.65 28.03 -17.07
N ALA A 172 2.85 27.63 -18.07
CA ALA A 172 1.67 26.78 -17.82
C ALA A 172 2.04 25.42 -17.20
N VAL A 173 3.08 24.76 -17.70
CA VAL A 173 3.61 23.52 -17.11
C VAL A 173 4.08 23.77 -15.67
N ALA A 174 4.83 24.83 -15.41
CA ALA A 174 5.31 25.19 -14.08
C ALA A 174 4.15 25.53 -13.11
N VAL A 175 3.11 26.23 -13.60
CA VAL A 175 1.91 26.55 -12.82
C VAL A 175 1.11 25.27 -12.50
N ILE A 176 0.93 24.38 -13.48
CA ILE A 176 0.28 23.07 -13.24
C ILE A 176 1.07 22.28 -12.21
N TRP A 177 2.39 22.20 -12.34
CA TRP A 177 3.27 21.53 -11.37
C TRP A 177 3.24 22.21 -10.00
N GLY A 178 3.31 23.53 -9.94
CA GLY A 178 3.21 24.30 -8.71
C GLY A 178 1.85 24.11 -8.03
N SER A 179 0.77 24.07 -8.81
CA SER A 179 -0.58 23.83 -8.29
C SER A 179 -0.73 22.41 -7.73
N VAL A 180 -0.25 21.38 -8.45
CA VAL A 180 -0.23 19.99 -7.96
C VAL A 180 0.61 19.85 -6.69
N ALA A 181 1.75 20.54 -6.61
CA ALA A 181 2.60 20.56 -5.43
C ALA A 181 1.99 21.33 -4.26
N ALA A 182 1.25 22.42 -4.54
CA ALA A 182 0.63 23.27 -3.52
C ALA A 182 -0.68 22.69 -2.96
N VAL A 183 -1.43 21.92 -3.76
CA VAL A 183 -2.68 21.26 -3.32
C VAL A 183 -2.41 20.08 -2.38
N ARG A 184 -1.20 19.50 -2.40
CA ARG A 184 -0.81 18.38 -1.54
C ARG A 184 -1.00 18.59 -0.04
N PRO A 185 -0.62 19.73 0.58
CA PRO A 185 -0.83 19.95 2.02
C PRO A 185 -2.31 20.17 2.37
N ILE A 186 -3.09 20.74 1.44
CA ILE A 186 -4.51 21.10 1.66
C ILE A 186 -5.41 19.86 1.52
N ALA A 187 -5.06 18.94 0.62
CA ALA A 187 -5.78 17.67 0.45
C ALA A 187 -5.43 16.62 1.51
N SER A 188 -4.40 16.86 2.33
CA SER A 188 -3.94 15.90 3.34
C SER A 188 -4.76 15.90 4.63
N SER A 189 -5.59 16.90 4.90
CA SER A 189 -6.48 16.92 6.08
C SER A 189 -7.92 17.06 5.60
N ASP A 190 -8.62 15.93 5.49
CA ASP A 190 -10.06 15.90 5.20
C ASP A 190 -10.92 15.99 6.49
N GLY A 191 -10.26 16.19 7.65
CA GLY A 191 -10.92 16.25 8.94
C GLY A 191 -11.45 14.89 9.43
N GLN A 192 -11.07 13.80 8.76
CA GLN A 192 -11.50 12.44 9.09
C GLN A 192 -10.34 11.57 9.55
N LEU A 193 -10.62 10.71 10.51
CA LEU A 193 -9.74 9.59 10.84
C LEU A 193 -9.88 8.52 9.75
N SER A 194 -8.76 8.02 9.24
CA SER A 194 -8.73 6.91 8.30
C SER A 194 -7.81 5.81 8.81
N VAL A 195 -8.33 4.60 8.91
CA VAL A 195 -7.56 3.40 9.28
C VAL A 195 -7.50 2.47 8.07
N PHE A 196 -6.30 2.10 7.66
CA PHE A 196 -6.04 1.24 6.51
C PHE A 196 -5.44 -0.08 6.99
N VAL A 197 -6.20 -1.16 6.91
CA VAL A 197 -5.69 -2.52 7.13
C VAL A 197 -5.15 -3.03 5.80
N LEU A 198 -3.84 -3.04 5.64
CA LEU A 198 -3.18 -3.29 4.37
C LEU A 198 -3.14 -4.79 4.05
N SER A 199 -3.30 -5.13 2.77
CA SER A 199 -3.11 -6.50 2.29
C SER A 199 -1.61 -6.79 2.10
N VAL A 200 -0.98 -7.34 3.15
CA VAL A 200 0.46 -7.65 3.19
C VAL A 200 0.75 -9.16 3.08
N GLY A 201 -0.26 -9.95 2.74
CA GLY A 201 -0.22 -11.41 2.85
C GLY A 201 -0.59 -11.87 4.25
N GLN A 202 0.06 -12.92 4.75
CA GLN A 202 -0.13 -13.37 6.13
C GLN A 202 0.65 -12.44 7.05
N GLY A 203 -0.06 -11.71 7.93
CA GLY A 203 0.52 -10.75 8.85
C GLY A 203 -0.29 -9.45 8.96
N ASP A 204 0.14 -8.54 9.82
CA ASP A 204 -0.51 -7.25 10.06
C ASP A 204 0.33 -6.08 9.57
N ALA A 205 -0.35 -5.12 8.94
CA ALA A 205 0.16 -3.77 8.71
C ALA A 205 -1.04 -2.81 8.68
N ILE A 206 -1.13 -1.92 9.65
CA ILE A 206 -2.27 -1.03 9.82
C ILE A 206 -1.76 0.41 9.86
N ALA A 207 -2.08 1.17 8.82
CA ALA A 207 -1.74 2.59 8.76
C ALA A 207 -2.92 3.44 9.22
N VAL A 208 -2.67 4.36 10.13
CA VAL A 208 -3.68 5.27 10.68
C VAL A 208 -3.33 6.69 10.29
N ARG A 209 -4.22 7.36 9.57
CA ARG A 209 -4.13 8.78 9.26
C ARG A 209 -5.11 9.55 10.13
N THR A 210 -4.60 10.46 10.92
CA THR A 210 -5.42 11.32 11.77
C THR A 210 -6.11 12.43 10.99
N PRO A 211 -7.12 13.10 11.56
CA PRO A 211 -7.84 14.19 10.90
C PRO A 211 -6.96 15.35 10.42
N GLY A 212 -5.88 15.67 11.12
CA GLY A 212 -4.90 16.69 10.74
C GLY A 212 -3.82 16.22 9.76
N GLY A 213 -3.85 14.93 9.38
CA GLY A 213 -2.93 14.35 8.40
C GLY A 213 -1.63 13.78 8.98
N HIS A 214 -1.58 13.57 10.29
CA HIS A 214 -0.52 12.83 10.97
C HIS A 214 -0.66 11.31 10.73
N TRP A 215 0.44 10.57 10.87
CA TRP A 215 0.44 9.15 10.56
C TRP A 215 1.02 8.30 11.69
N VAL A 216 0.30 7.28 12.05
CA VAL A 216 0.73 6.20 12.95
C VAL A 216 0.67 4.88 12.18
N LEU A 217 1.67 4.06 12.30
CA LEU A 217 1.72 2.72 11.72
C LEU A 217 1.70 1.68 12.85
N VAL A 218 0.88 0.66 12.74
CA VAL A 218 0.88 -0.51 13.64
C VAL A 218 1.26 -1.72 12.81
N ASP A 219 2.40 -2.31 13.10
CA ASP A 219 3.04 -3.41 12.37
C ASP A 219 3.33 -3.09 10.88
N ALA A 220 4.13 -3.90 10.21
CA ALA A 220 4.50 -3.68 8.83
C ALA A 220 4.54 -4.96 7.98
N GLY A 221 3.93 -6.03 8.47
CA GLY A 221 3.79 -7.30 7.76
C GLY A 221 5.07 -8.14 7.70
N PRO A 222 5.02 -9.23 6.95
CA PRO A 222 6.08 -10.22 6.93
C PRO A 222 7.31 -9.81 6.13
N ARG A 223 8.44 -10.42 6.51
CA ARG A 223 9.63 -10.49 5.68
C ARG A 223 10.04 -11.96 5.52
N MET A 224 9.85 -12.53 4.33
CA MET A 224 10.10 -13.95 4.05
C MET A 224 10.90 -14.12 2.75
N GLY A 225 12.11 -14.67 2.85
CA GLY A 225 12.99 -14.83 1.70
C GLY A 225 13.32 -13.48 1.04
N SER A 226 12.94 -13.32 -0.23
CA SER A 226 13.11 -12.05 -0.97
C SER A 226 11.96 -11.06 -0.78
N PHE A 227 10.82 -11.50 -0.26
CA PHE A 227 9.66 -10.66 -0.02
C PHE A 227 9.77 -9.91 1.31
N ASP A 228 9.50 -8.61 1.27
CA ASP A 228 9.50 -7.71 2.41
C ASP A 228 8.27 -6.80 2.28
N ALA A 229 7.24 -7.06 3.09
CA ALA A 229 5.98 -6.33 3.06
C ALA A 229 6.17 -4.84 3.38
N GLY A 230 7.09 -4.51 4.29
CA GLY A 230 7.45 -3.12 4.58
C GLY A 230 7.90 -2.40 3.32
N ARG A 231 8.88 -2.97 2.62
CA ARG A 231 9.46 -2.39 1.39
C ARG A 231 8.49 -2.42 0.19
N GLU A 232 7.76 -3.51 0.00
CA GLU A 232 6.99 -3.75 -1.23
C GLU A 232 5.55 -3.26 -1.16
N VAL A 233 4.97 -3.15 0.05
CA VAL A 233 3.57 -2.74 0.26
C VAL A 233 3.47 -1.45 1.07
N VAL A 234 4.04 -1.43 2.31
CA VAL A 234 3.83 -0.35 3.26
C VAL A 234 4.52 0.94 2.81
N VAL A 235 5.80 0.89 2.44
CA VAL A 235 6.56 2.05 1.97
C VAL A 235 5.93 2.67 0.71
N PRO A 236 5.56 1.91 -0.34
CA PRO A 236 4.84 2.45 -1.49
C PRO A 236 3.47 3.02 -1.12
N PHE A 237 2.74 2.40 -0.19
CA PHE A 237 1.45 2.91 0.29
C PHE A 237 1.62 4.27 0.96
N LEU A 238 2.51 4.39 1.93
CA LEU A 238 2.77 5.64 2.66
C LEU A 238 3.26 6.75 1.72
N ARG A 239 4.15 6.42 0.78
CA ARG A 239 4.62 7.38 -0.24
C ARG A 239 3.50 7.88 -1.13
N ARG A 240 2.59 7.01 -1.57
CA ARG A 240 1.40 7.40 -2.36
C ARG A 240 0.50 8.37 -1.61
N HIS A 241 0.38 8.22 -0.29
CA HIS A 241 -0.37 9.13 0.57
C HIS A 241 0.42 10.39 0.98
N GLY A 242 1.62 10.58 0.43
CA GLY A 242 2.43 11.78 0.66
C GLY A 242 3.08 11.85 2.03
N VAL A 243 3.15 10.72 2.76
CA VAL A 243 3.81 10.63 4.07
C VAL A 243 5.28 10.99 3.93
N ARG A 244 5.77 11.83 4.83
CA ARG A 244 7.18 12.22 4.93
C ARG A 244 7.81 11.79 6.24
N THR A 245 7.01 11.75 7.29
CA THR A 245 7.41 11.38 8.65
C THR A 245 6.29 10.54 9.26
N LEU A 246 6.62 9.62 10.15
CA LEU A 246 5.68 8.90 10.98
C LEU A 246 5.73 9.48 12.41
N ASP A 247 4.57 9.77 12.98
CA ASP A 247 4.48 10.23 14.37
C ASP A 247 4.74 9.09 15.33
N ALA A 248 4.28 7.87 14.98
CA ALA A 248 4.66 6.65 15.69
C ALA A 248 4.65 5.43 14.78
N VAL A 249 5.51 4.47 15.10
CA VAL A 249 5.42 3.08 14.67
C VAL A 249 5.21 2.22 15.90
N VAL A 250 4.10 1.50 15.95
CA VAL A 250 3.80 0.55 17.01
C VAL A 250 4.07 -0.85 16.48
N VAL A 251 4.87 -1.63 17.18
CA VAL A 251 5.07 -3.05 16.94
C VAL A 251 4.24 -3.80 17.96
N SER A 252 3.27 -4.59 17.50
CA SER A 252 2.42 -5.35 18.41
C SER A 252 3.24 -6.40 19.18
N HIS A 253 4.07 -7.16 18.47
CA HIS A 253 5.00 -8.14 19.03
C HIS A 253 6.11 -8.48 18.03
N GLY A 254 7.07 -9.30 18.45
CA GLY A 254 8.31 -9.50 17.70
C GLY A 254 8.29 -10.61 16.65
N ASP A 255 7.12 -11.18 16.29
CA ASP A 255 7.05 -12.21 15.26
C ASP A 255 7.20 -11.64 13.85
N GLN A 256 7.66 -12.50 12.95
CA GLN A 256 8.12 -12.12 11.63
C GLN A 256 7.01 -11.50 10.76
N ASP A 257 5.78 -11.92 10.94
CA ASP A 257 4.62 -11.45 10.17
C ASP A 257 4.04 -10.11 10.69
N HIS A 258 4.63 -9.54 11.73
CA HIS A 258 4.34 -8.22 12.27
C HIS A 258 5.56 -7.29 12.20
N LEU A 259 6.68 -7.76 12.76
CA LEU A 259 7.93 -7.00 12.84
C LEU A 259 8.71 -6.99 11.53
N GLY A 260 8.52 -8.00 10.66
CA GLY A 260 9.41 -8.26 9.53
C GLY A 260 9.65 -7.08 8.60
N GLY A 261 8.61 -6.33 8.27
CA GLY A 261 8.69 -5.16 7.39
C GLY A 261 9.07 -3.85 8.09
N VAL A 262 9.06 -3.80 9.43
CA VAL A 262 9.27 -2.55 10.19
C VAL A 262 10.65 -1.93 9.92
N PRO A 263 11.77 -2.67 9.88
CA PRO A 263 13.07 -2.09 9.57
C PRO A 263 13.06 -1.33 8.23
N SER A 264 12.47 -1.91 7.19
CA SER A 264 12.36 -1.26 5.88
C SER A 264 11.52 0.04 5.92
N VAL A 265 10.51 0.10 6.77
CA VAL A 265 9.72 1.33 6.96
C VAL A 265 10.56 2.40 7.66
N LEU A 266 11.23 2.07 8.77
CA LEU A 266 12.06 3.00 9.52
C LEU A 266 13.23 3.56 8.68
N GLU A 267 13.84 2.74 7.82
CA GLU A 267 14.89 3.19 6.89
C GLU A 267 14.36 4.19 5.84
N ASN A 268 13.08 4.20 5.56
CA ASN A 268 12.47 5.03 4.51
C ASN A 268 11.73 6.25 5.03
N PHE A 269 11.35 6.28 6.31
CA PHE A 269 10.60 7.36 6.93
C PHE A 269 11.20 7.74 8.28
N PRO A 270 11.64 9.00 8.46
CA PRO A 270 11.93 9.52 9.78
C PRO A 270 10.76 9.28 10.71
N THR A 271 10.99 8.68 11.86
CA THR A 271 9.96 8.28 12.81
C THR A 271 10.20 8.95 14.15
N ARG A 272 9.17 9.62 14.71
CA ARG A 272 9.32 10.30 16.00
C ARG A 272 9.38 9.32 17.15
N MET A 273 8.52 8.30 17.12
CA MET A 273 8.44 7.35 18.23
C MET A 273 8.25 5.93 17.73
N VAL A 274 8.99 4.99 18.29
CA VAL A 274 8.76 3.56 18.13
C VAL A 274 8.27 3.02 19.47
N ILE A 275 7.15 2.30 19.45
CA ILE A 275 6.49 1.71 20.61
C ILE A 275 6.43 0.20 20.40
N GLU A 276 6.89 -0.59 21.39
CA GLU A 276 6.84 -2.05 21.29
C GLU A 276 6.79 -2.68 22.71
N PRO A 277 6.45 -3.97 22.86
CA PRO A 277 6.30 -4.58 24.19
C PRO A 277 7.60 -4.68 24.98
N ALA A 278 8.76 -4.42 24.36
CA ALA A 278 10.09 -4.56 24.97
C ALA A 278 10.32 -5.95 25.58
N GLN A 279 9.91 -6.97 24.82
CA GLN A 279 10.24 -8.35 25.11
C GLN A 279 11.55 -8.71 24.40
N PRO A 280 12.64 -8.98 25.10
CA PRO A 280 13.89 -9.40 24.48
C PRO A 280 13.72 -10.71 23.71
N LEU A 281 13.99 -10.71 22.42
CA LEU A 281 13.94 -11.89 21.57
C LEU A 281 15.34 -12.20 21.02
N PRO A 282 15.81 -13.45 21.10
CA PRO A 282 17.12 -13.86 20.62
C PRO A 282 17.10 -14.15 19.11
N THR A 283 16.53 -13.25 18.32
CA THR A 283 16.41 -13.38 16.86
C THR A 283 17.19 -12.30 16.13
N ASP A 284 17.80 -12.63 15.00
CA ASP A 284 18.52 -11.68 14.16
C ASP A 284 17.58 -10.54 13.69
N LEU A 285 16.31 -10.85 13.45
CA LEU A 285 15.31 -9.86 13.07
C LEU A 285 15.11 -8.81 14.16
N TYR A 286 14.95 -9.24 15.42
CA TYR A 286 14.75 -8.31 16.53
C TYR A 286 15.98 -7.46 16.81
N GLN A 287 17.18 -8.05 16.69
CA GLN A 287 18.43 -7.29 16.81
C GLN A 287 18.59 -6.26 15.68
N HIS A 288 18.26 -6.65 14.44
CA HIS A 288 18.26 -5.74 13.31
C HIS A 288 17.25 -4.61 13.49
N PHE A 289 16.05 -4.91 13.97
CA PHE A 289 15.03 -3.93 14.32
C PHE A 289 15.55 -2.91 15.34
N LEU A 290 16.12 -3.36 16.46
CA LEU A 290 16.65 -2.45 17.49
C LEU A 290 17.75 -1.54 16.93
N GLY A 291 18.68 -2.08 16.13
CA GLY A 291 19.69 -1.26 15.46
C GLY A 291 19.10 -0.24 14.47
N THR A 292 18.00 -0.60 13.80
CA THR A 292 17.31 0.31 12.90
C THR A 292 16.56 1.41 13.66
N VAL A 293 15.97 1.07 14.81
CA VAL A 293 15.32 2.05 15.72
C VAL A 293 16.32 3.07 16.21
N GLU A 294 17.49 2.62 16.67
CA GLU A 294 18.55 3.51 17.16
C GLU A 294 18.99 4.55 16.11
N LEU A 295 18.98 4.17 14.84
CA LEU A 295 19.43 5.03 13.74
C LEU A 295 18.34 5.95 13.18
N ASN A 296 17.06 5.58 13.26
CA ASN A 296 16.01 6.23 12.48
C ASN A 296 14.81 6.71 13.29
N ALA A 297 14.76 6.44 14.61
CA ALA A 297 13.69 6.92 15.49
C ALA A 297 14.24 7.97 16.48
N GLU A 298 13.41 9.00 16.76
CA GLU A 298 13.79 10.01 17.76
C GLU A 298 13.66 9.47 19.18
N THR A 299 12.65 8.61 19.44
CA THR A 299 12.41 7.99 20.74
C THR A 299 11.96 6.54 20.59
N TRP A 300 12.29 5.74 21.59
CA TRP A 300 11.81 4.39 21.76
C TRP A 300 11.07 4.26 23.10
N TRP A 301 9.94 3.56 23.09
CA TRP A 301 9.10 3.44 24.26
C TRP A 301 8.60 2.00 24.45
N ALA A 302 8.80 1.46 25.64
CA ALA A 302 8.25 0.16 26.05
C ALA A 302 6.78 0.32 26.42
N ALA A 303 5.90 -0.21 25.58
CA ALA A 303 4.45 -0.15 25.77
C ALA A 303 4.01 -0.86 27.06
N ARG A 304 3.20 -0.20 27.86
CA ARG A 304 2.59 -0.79 29.07
C ARG A 304 1.13 -0.41 29.17
N ALA A 305 0.33 -1.30 29.75
CA ALA A 305 -1.08 -1.03 30.04
C ALA A 305 -1.25 0.30 30.79
N SER A 306 -2.22 1.08 30.37
CA SER A 306 -2.52 2.47 30.78
C SER A 306 -1.65 3.53 30.11
N ASP A 307 -0.64 3.18 29.32
CA ASP A 307 0.04 4.17 28.48
C ASP A 307 -0.91 4.69 27.40
N THR A 308 -0.69 5.92 26.99
CA THR A 308 -1.55 6.57 26.01
C THR A 308 -0.74 7.46 25.08
N LEU A 309 -0.86 7.21 23.78
CA LEU A 309 -0.39 8.11 22.72
C LEU A 309 -1.57 8.92 22.20
N LYS A 310 -1.45 10.25 22.18
CA LYS A 310 -2.44 11.14 21.58
C LYS A 310 -1.84 11.87 20.39
N VAL A 311 -2.49 11.71 19.23
CA VAL A 311 -2.08 12.39 18.00
C VAL A 311 -3.33 13.02 17.38
N ASP A 312 -3.36 14.35 17.33
CA ASP A 312 -4.38 15.12 16.63
C ASP A 312 -5.83 14.73 16.98
N GLY A 313 -6.09 14.60 18.29
CA GLY A 313 -7.42 14.23 18.82
C GLY A 313 -7.74 12.74 18.78
N VAL A 314 -6.91 11.94 18.14
CA VAL A 314 -6.99 10.46 18.17
C VAL A 314 -6.20 9.95 19.36
N THR A 315 -6.79 9.08 20.13
CA THR A 315 -6.18 8.43 21.30
C THR A 315 -5.89 6.97 20.99
N PHE A 316 -4.64 6.55 21.24
CA PHE A 316 -4.20 5.17 21.22
C PHE A 316 -3.87 4.76 22.64
N ALA A 317 -4.79 4.09 23.31
CA ALA A 317 -4.59 3.61 24.67
C ALA A 317 -4.03 2.17 24.64
N VAL A 318 -2.92 1.93 25.32
CA VAL A 318 -2.34 0.59 25.49
C VAL A 318 -3.14 -0.11 26.58
N MET A 319 -3.81 -1.21 26.24
CA MET A 319 -4.56 -2.03 27.18
C MET A 319 -3.68 -3.20 27.70
N HIS A 320 -2.73 -3.67 26.90
CA HIS A 320 -1.81 -4.76 27.17
C HIS A 320 -0.49 -4.53 26.44
N PRO A 321 0.67 -4.98 26.94
CA PRO A 321 0.87 -5.76 28.17
C PRO A 321 1.04 -4.89 29.41
N SER A 322 0.76 -5.45 30.61
CA SER A 322 1.17 -4.82 31.85
C SER A 322 2.65 -5.08 32.15
N ALA A 323 3.25 -4.26 32.99
CA ALA A 323 4.68 -4.42 33.36
C ALA A 323 4.98 -5.78 34.03
N SER A 324 4.00 -6.34 34.74
CA SER A 324 4.14 -7.66 35.37
C SER A 324 3.93 -8.82 34.40
N TRP A 325 3.33 -8.55 33.23
CA TRP A 325 3.02 -9.59 32.24
C TRP A 325 4.21 -9.88 31.33
N VAL A 326 4.94 -8.84 30.88
CA VAL A 326 6.09 -9.00 29.98
C VAL A 326 7.16 -9.85 30.65
N ARG A 327 7.36 -11.04 30.13
CA ARG A 327 8.34 -12.01 30.61
C ARG A 327 9.05 -12.65 29.42
N SER A 328 10.35 -12.92 29.57
CA SER A 328 11.18 -13.45 28.49
C SER A 328 10.81 -14.87 28.03
N ASN A 329 10.10 -15.62 28.83
CA ASN A 329 9.67 -16.99 28.54
C ASN A 329 8.21 -17.14 28.11
N VAL A 330 7.48 -16.03 27.96
CA VAL A 330 6.12 -16.04 27.40
C VAL A 330 6.23 -15.93 25.88
N GLN A 331 5.34 -16.61 25.16
CA GLN A 331 5.30 -16.52 23.70
C GLN A 331 5.07 -15.08 23.26
N PRO A 332 5.70 -14.61 22.16
CA PRO A 332 5.57 -13.23 21.70
C PRO A 332 4.11 -12.77 21.53
N ASN A 333 3.25 -13.65 20.99
CA ASN A 333 1.83 -13.34 20.75
C ASN A 333 1.11 -12.91 22.03
N GLU A 334 1.40 -13.55 23.17
CA GLU A 334 0.77 -13.20 24.45
C GLU A 334 1.32 -11.90 25.06
N ASN A 335 2.37 -11.32 24.47
CA ASN A 335 2.88 -9.99 24.80
C ASN A 335 2.47 -8.92 23.77
N SER A 336 1.56 -9.24 22.87
CA SER A 336 1.05 -8.30 21.89
C SER A 336 0.57 -7.02 22.53
N VAL A 337 0.98 -5.87 21.97
CA VAL A 337 0.43 -4.57 22.33
C VAL A 337 -1.00 -4.50 21.83
N VAL A 338 -1.95 -4.61 22.76
CA VAL A 338 -3.37 -4.39 22.46
C VAL A 338 -3.67 -2.92 22.58
N LEU A 339 -4.15 -2.32 21.48
CA LEU A 339 -4.48 -0.91 21.40
C LEU A 339 -5.98 -0.68 21.33
N HIS A 340 -6.48 0.25 22.13
CA HIS A 340 -7.80 0.84 21.99
C HIS A 340 -7.64 2.20 21.30
N LEU A 341 -8.08 2.31 20.05
CA LEU A 341 -8.09 3.53 19.26
C LEU A 341 -9.43 4.22 19.44
N LYS A 342 -9.41 5.49 19.88
CA LYS A 342 -10.61 6.30 20.12
C LYS A 342 -10.53 7.61 19.35
N TYR A 343 -11.65 7.98 18.70
CA TYR A 343 -11.82 9.28 18.09
C TYR A 343 -13.29 9.71 18.15
N GLY A 344 -13.61 10.70 18.97
CA GLY A 344 -15.00 11.09 19.27
C GLY A 344 -15.79 9.95 19.91
N GLU A 345 -16.87 9.53 19.25
CA GLU A 345 -17.72 8.38 19.63
C GLU A 345 -17.29 7.07 18.93
N PHE A 346 -16.24 7.10 18.09
CA PHE A 346 -15.74 5.94 17.38
C PHE A 346 -14.64 5.23 18.16
N ASP A 347 -14.80 3.93 18.31
CA ASP A 347 -13.89 3.04 19.02
C ASP A 347 -13.47 1.85 18.14
N MET A 348 -12.18 1.52 18.15
CA MET A 348 -11.62 0.35 17.47
C MET A 348 -10.59 -0.35 18.34
N ILE A 349 -10.64 -1.68 18.41
CA ILE A 349 -9.61 -2.49 19.10
C ILE A 349 -8.71 -3.17 18.09
N LEU A 350 -7.39 -3.04 18.33
CA LEU A 350 -6.32 -3.71 17.61
C LEU A 350 -5.64 -4.67 18.59
N THR A 351 -5.77 -5.97 18.36
CA THR A 351 -5.36 -7.00 19.32
C THR A 351 -3.98 -7.58 19.05
N GLY A 352 -3.36 -7.26 17.91
CA GLY A 352 -2.22 -8.04 17.43
C GLY A 352 -2.57 -9.51 17.36
N ASP A 353 -1.70 -10.36 17.91
CA ASP A 353 -1.90 -11.81 17.96
C ASP A 353 -2.23 -12.34 19.37
N ALA A 354 -2.72 -11.43 20.23
CA ALA A 354 -3.20 -11.80 21.56
C ALA A 354 -4.26 -12.91 21.49
N GLY A 355 -4.10 -13.92 22.32
CA GLY A 355 -5.01 -15.06 22.42
C GLY A 355 -5.95 -14.96 23.62
N PHE A 356 -6.69 -16.06 23.89
CA PHE A 356 -7.67 -16.13 24.97
C PHE A 356 -7.16 -15.67 26.34
N PRO A 357 -5.90 -15.98 26.76
CA PRO A 357 -5.40 -15.53 28.05
C PRO A 357 -5.41 -14.01 28.21
N VAL A 358 -5.10 -13.27 27.14
CA VAL A 358 -5.11 -11.81 27.14
C VAL A 358 -6.53 -11.27 27.01
N GLU A 359 -7.36 -11.89 26.17
CA GLU A 359 -8.78 -11.54 26.05
C GLU A 359 -9.50 -11.67 27.39
N ASP A 360 -9.32 -12.80 28.09
CA ASP A 360 -9.91 -13.03 29.42
C ASP A 360 -9.43 -12.01 30.47
N LEU A 361 -8.17 -11.58 30.39
CA LEU A 361 -7.61 -10.56 31.28
C LEU A 361 -8.28 -9.19 31.05
N LEU A 362 -8.67 -8.89 29.81
CA LEU A 362 -9.19 -7.59 29.40
C LEU A 362 -10.71 -7.50 29.43
N LEU A 363 -11.46 -8.59 29.64
CA LEU A 363 -12.93 -8.63 29.58
C LEU A 363 -13.61 -7.57 30.43
N ASP A 364 -13.13 -7.33 31.67
CA ASP A 364 -13.71 -6.36 32.58
C ASP A 364 -13.26 -4.90 32.31
N GLN A 365 -12.40 -4.70 31.28
CA GLN A 365 -11.81 -3.40 30.94
C GLN A 365 -12.27 -2.89 29.59
N VAL A 366 -13.01 -3.69 28.82
CA VAL A 366 -13.50 -3.32 27.50
C VAL A 366 -14.95 -2.88 27.55
N GLU A 367 -15.30 -2.02 26.62
CA GLU A 367 -16.64 -1.57 26.32
C GLU A 367 -16.97 -1.94 24.85
N PRO A 368 -18.24 -1.91 24.43
CA PRO A 368 -18.61 -2.10 23.03
C PRO A 368 -17.84 -1.16 22.09
N VAL A 369 -17.45 -1.70 20.92
CA VAL A 369 -16.68 -0.95 19.90
C VAL A 369 -17.32 -1.08 18.52
N GLU A 370 -17.08 -0.10 17.63
CA GLU A 370 -17.57 -0.17 16.26
C GLU A 370 -16.80 -1.21 15.45
N VAL A 371 -15.46 -1.30 15.64
CA VAL A 371 -14.61 -2.14 14.82
C VAL A 371 -13.66 -2.98 15.66
N LEU A 372 -13.60 -4.26 15.36
CA LEU A 372 -12.61 -5.20 15.88
C LEU A 372 -11.62 -5.61 14.80
N LYS A 373 -10.31 -5.39 15.00
CA LYS A 373 -9.29 -6.14 14.29
C LYS A 373 -9.18 -7.52 14.93
N VAL A 374 -9.55 -8.55 14.18
CA VAL A 374 -9.59 -9.93 14.67
C VAL A 374 -8.19 -10.39 15.09
N GLY A 375 -8.08 -10.96 16.26
CA GLY A 375 -6.80 -11.40 16.82
C GLY A 375 -6.18 -12.55 16.03
N HIS A 376 -4.85 -12.56 15.98
CA HIS A 376 -4.02 -13.65 15.47
C HIS A 376 -4.53 -14.19 14.11
N HIS A 377 -4.85 -13.28 13.20
CA HIS A 377 -5.33 -13.55 11.83
C HIS A 377 -6.55 -14.50 11.78
N GLY A 378 -7.32 -14.56 12.86
CA GLY A 378 -8.45 -15.48 12.99
C GLY A 378 -8.04 -16.90 13.44
N SER A 379 -6.98 -17.05 14.20
CA SER A 379 -6.59 -18.30 14.87
C SER A 379 -7.72 -18.84 15.74
N ALA A 380 -7.87 -20.16 15.83
CA ALA A 380 -8.84 -20.79 16.71
C ALA A 380 -8.61 -20.47 18.22
N GLY A 381 -7.40 -20.05 18.58
CA GLY A 381 -6.99 -19.67 19.93
C GLY A 381 -7.22 -18.21 20.31
N SER A 382 -7.86 -17.44 19.43
CA SER A 382 -8.17 -16.03 19.64
C SER A 382 -9.63 -15.69 19.27
N THR A 383 -10.02 -14.46 19.54
CA THR A 383 -11.35 -13.91 19.28
C THR A 383 -12.45 -14.79 19.85
N GLY A 384 -12.37 -14.98 21.18
CA GLY A 384 -13.27 -15.83 21.99
C GLY A 384 -14.71 -15.33 21.95
N GLU A 385 -15.66 -16.23 22.29
CA GLU A 385 -17.09 -15.90 22.32
C GLU A 385 -17.37 -14.75 23.30
N ARG A 386 -16.86 -14.86 24.54
CA ARG A 386 -16.98 -13.83 25.58
C ARG A 386 -16.35 -12.49 25.16
N TRP A 387 -15.24 -12.56 24.41
CA TRP A 387 -14.58 -11.36 23.87
C TRP A 387 -15.43 -10.67 22.83
N VAL A 388 -16.00 -11.43 21.89
CA VAL A 388 -16.92 -10.89 20.86
C VAL A 388 -18.20 -10.34 21.49
N GLU A 389 -18.76 -11.02 22.51
CA GLU A 389 -19.93 -10.56 23.25
C GLU A 389 -19.65 -9.26 24.02
N ALA A 390 -18.49 -9.14 24.70
CA ALA A 390 -18.13 -7.94 25.46
C ALA A 390 -17.88 -6.73 24.56
N LEU A 391 -17.25 -6.94 23.39
CA LEU A 391 -16.96 -5.88 22.42
C LEU A 391 -18.15 -5.52 21.54
N ASP A 392 -19.12 -6.41 21.34
CA ASP A 392 -20.29 -6.24 20.45
C ASP A 392 -19.99 -5.50 19.13
N PRO A 393 -18.95 -5.90 18.36
CA PRO A 393 -18.47 -5.09 17.25
C PRO A 393 -19.46 -5.12 16.09
N GLN A 394 -19.65 -3.97 15.42
CA GLN A 394 -20.46 -3.92 14.19
C GLN A 394 -19.69 -4.50 13.00
N VAL A 395 -18.37 -4.32 12.99
CA VAL A 395 -17.46 -4.76 11.93
C VAL A 395 -16.25 -5.48 12.52
N ALA A 396 -15.85 -6.58 11.90
CA ALA A 396 -14.59 -7.26 12.17
C ALA A 396 -13.72 -7.28 10.91
N VAL A 397 -12.43 -7.01 11.08
CA VAL A 397 -11.45 -7.06 9.98
C VAL A 397 -10.41 -8.14 10.29
N VAL A 398 -10.27 -9.12 9.39
CA VAL A 398 -9.23 -10.15 9.47
C VAL A 398 -8.12 -9.79 8.49
N SER A 399 -6.95 -9.51 9.01
CA SER A 399 -5.72 -9.38 8.23
C SER A 399 -5.15 -10.78 8.01
N VAL A 400 -5.19 -11.27 6.80
CA VAL A 400 -4.83 -12.65 6.47
C VAL A 400 -4.43 -12.77 5.01
N GLY A 401 -3.53 -13.69 4.70
CA GLY A 401 -3.15 -14.06 3.34
C GLY A 401 -3.12 -15.56 3.16
N LYS A 402 -2.51 -16.00 2.05
CA LYS A 402 -2.30 -17.42 1.79
C LYS A 402 -1.39 -18.00 2.88
N ASN A 403 -1.88 -18.95 3.65
CA ASN A 403 -1.18 -19.55 4.77
C ASN A 403 -1.42 -21.08 4.85
N SER A 404 -0.56 -21.76 5.62
CA SER A 404 -0.68 -23.19 5.92
C SER A 404 -1.26 -23.46 7.32
N TYR A 405 -1.56 -22.41 8.08
CA TYR A 405 -2.05 -22.51 9.47
C TYR A 405 -3.56 -22.78 9.55
N GLY A 406 -4.28 -22.62 8.42
CA GLY A 406 -5.74 -22.75 8.36
C GLY A 406 -6.46 -21.50 8.88
N HIS A 407 -5.81 -20.34 8.87
CA HIS A 407 -6.39 -19.05 9.22
C HIS A 407 -7.10 -18.39 8.03
N PRO A 408 -8.23 -17.68 8.26
CA PRO A 408 -8.97 -17.66 9.52
C PRO A 408 -9.69 -19.00 9.76
N SER A 409 -9.68 -19.44 11.03
CA SER A 409 -10.33 -20.68 11.44
C SER A 409 -11.86 -20.62 11.21
N PRO A 410 -12.48 -21.70 10.71
CA PRO A 410 -13.94 -21.78 10.61
C PRO A 410 -14.67 -21.50 11.92
N VAL A 411 -14.07 -21.84 13.05
CA VAL A 411 -14.64 -21.58 14.39
C VAL A 411 -14.79 -20.09 14.65
N VAL A 412 -13.76 -19.30 14.35
CA VAL A 412 -13.80 -17.83 14.52
C VAL A 412 -14.79 -17.21 13.55
N LEU A 413 -14.78 -17.66 12.28
CA LEU A 413 -15.71 -17.14 11.28
C LEU A 413 -17.17 -17.39 11.66
N ASN A 414 -17.49 -18.61 12.14
CA ASN A 414 -18.83 -18.97 12.59
C ASN A 414 -19.25 -18.16 13.84
N ARG A 415 -18.33 -17.91 14.76
CA ARG A 415 -18.58 -17.09 15.96
C ARG A 415 -18.96 -15.66 15.59
N LEU A 416 -18.16 -15.01 14.74
CA LEU A 416 -18.44 -13.66 14.25
C LEU A 416 -19.74 -13.59 13.45
N GLN A 417 -20.02 -14.61 12.62
CA GLN A 417 -21.27 -14.70 11.89
C GLN A 417 -22.48 -14.89 12.82
N SER A 418 -22.39 -15.71 13.83
CA SER A 418 -23.44 -15.94 14.84
C SER A 418 -23.75 -14.67 15.64
N ALA A 419 -22.72 -13.86 15.92
CA ALA A 419 -22.84 -12.55 16.53
C ALA A 419 -23.31 -11.45 15.54
N GLN A 420 -23.63 -11.79 14.29
CA GLN A 420 -24.06 -10.88 13.24
C GLN A 420 -23.05 -9.76 12.91
N VAL A 421 -21.77 -9.99 13.18
CA VAL A 421 -20.68 -9.07 12.90
C VAL A 421 -20.40 -9.05 11.39
N ARG A 422 -20.31 -7.87 10.79
CA ARG A 422 -19.94 -7.74 9.38
C ARG A 422 -18.44 -7.97 9.20
N LEU A 423 -18.08 -8.98 8.41
CA LEU A 423 -16.71 -9.44 8.25
C LEU A 423 -16.07 -8.92 6.96
N PHE A 424 -14.84 -8.40 7.07
CA PHE A 424 -13.92 -8.10 5.97
C PHE A 424 -12.63 -8.89 6.14
N ARG A 425 -12.01 -9.30 5.02
CA ARG A 425 -10.79 -10.11 5.01
C ARG A 425 -9.83 -9.61 3.96
N THR A 426 -8.57 -9.35 4.32
CA THR A 426 -7.59 -8.80 3.36
C THR A 426 -7.23 -9.73 2.21
N ASP A 427 -7.41 -11.04 2.34
CA ASP A 427 -7.22 -12.01 1.25
C ASP A 427 -8.36 -12.03 0.21
N ARG A 428 -9.51 -11.42 0.52
CA ARG A 428 -10.68 -11.33 -0.36
C ARG A 428 -11.01 -9.90 -0.76
N ASP A 429 -10.89 -8.99 0.19
CA ASP A 429 -11.29 -7.60 0.08
C ASP A 429 -10.11 -6.66 -0.19
N ALA A 430 -8.88 -7.22 -0.35
CA ALA A 430 -7.63 -6.49 -0.45
C ALA A 430 -7.45 -5.52 0.73
N THR A 431 -6.99 -4.29 0.53
CA THR A 431 -6.87 -3.31 1.62
C THR A 431 -8.24 -2.85 2.08
N VAL A 432 -8.52 -3.00 3.38
CA VAL A 432 -9.75 -2.54 4.02
C VAL A 432 -9.51 -1.17 4.64
N THR A 433 -10.33 -0.19 4.28
CA THR A 433 -10.23 1.19 4.76
C THR A 433 -11.44 1.55 5.60
N ILE A 434 -11.24 1.99 6.83
CA ILE A 434 -12.26 2.54 7.70
C ILE A 434 -12.08 4.06 7.74
N ARG A 435 -13.15 4.83 7.50
CA ARG A 435 -13.14 6.29 7.63
C ARG A 435 -14.23 6.73 8.60
N THR A 436 -13.88 7.69 9.46
CA THR A 436 -14.83 8.23 10.45
C THR A 436 -14.59 9.71 10.71
N ASP A 437 -15.67 10.42 10.97
CA ASP A 437 -15.67 11.79 11.48
C ASP A 437 -15.72 11.84 13.02
N GLY A 438 -15.61 10.69 13.68
CA GLY A 438 -15.71 10.52 15.12
C GLY A 438 -17.13 10.22 15.62
N ARG A 439 -18.13 10.23 14.74
CA ARG A 439 -19.52 9.90 15.06
C ARG A 439 -20.11 8.85 14.13
N TYR A 440 -19.81 8.97 12.85
CA TYR A 440 -20.21 8.00 11.83
C TYR A 440 -18.97 7.39 11.21
N PHE A 441 -19.05 6.13 10.80
CA PHE A 441 -17.95 5.48 10.11
C PHE A 441 -18.43 4.73 8.86
N ALA A 442 -17.52 4.55 7.91
CA ALA A 442 -17.74 3.77 6.69
C ALA A 442 -16.56 2.86 6.45
N VAL A 443 -16.82 1.67 5.90
CA VAL A 443 -15.79 0.69 5.54
C VAL A 443 -15.80 0.47 4.04
N PHE A 444 -14.61 0.57 3.44
CA PHE A 444 -14.35 0.38 2.02
C PHE A 444 -13.37 -0.76 1.84
N SER A 445 -13.53 -1.53 0.77
CA SER A 445 -12.55 -2.53 0.36
C SER A 445 -12.04 -2.19 -1.04
N THR A 446 -10.74 -2.42 -1.25
CA THR A 446 -10.12 -2.27 -2.57
C THR A 446 -10.08 -3.65 -3.22
N THR A 447 -11.23 -4.17 -3.66
CA THR A 447 -11.24 -5.41 -4.41
C THR A 447 -10.49 -5.24 -5.72
N SER A 448 -9.86 -6.30 -6.20
CA SER A 448 -9.17 -6.35 -7.50
C SER A 448 -10.12 -6.23 -8.71
N GLU A 449 -11.39 -5.92 -8.49
CA GLU A 449 -12.42 -5.73 -9.51
C GLU A 449 -12.52 -4.27 -9.98
N PRO A 450 -12.91 -4.03 -11.25
CA PRO A 450 -12.58 -2.77 -11.92
C PRO A 450 -13.39 -1.57 -11.39
N TRP A 451 -12.69 -0.44 -11.28
CA TRP A 451 -13.01 1.01 -11.24
C TRP A 451 -14.44 1.50 -11.02
N THR A 452 -15.44 0.82 -11.60
CA THR A 452 -16.83 1.27 -11.60
C THR A 452 -17.54 1.02 -10.28
N GLU A 453 -17.16 -0.02 -9.53
CA GLU A 453 -17.78 -0.34 -8.23
C GLU A 453 -17.12 0.45 -7.08
N ALA A 454 -15.81 0.61 -7.10
CA ALA A 454 -15.12 1.46 -6.11
C ALA A 454 -15.57 2.93 -6.22
N LEU A 455 -15.71 3.46 -7.45
CA LEU A 455 -16.27 4.80 -7.70
C LEU A 455 -17.75 4.92 -7.29
N THR A 456 -18.55 3.89 -7.53
CA THR A 456 -19.98 3.89 -7.19
C THR A 456 -20.19 3.79 -5.67
N CYS A 457 -19.35 3.04 -4.96
CA CYS A 457 -19.40 2.97 -3.49
C CYS A 457 -18.89 4.28 -2.85
N THR A 458 -17.84 4.88 -3.39
CA THR A 458 -17.30 6.17 -2.92
C THR A 458 -18.30 7.31 -3.14
N ILE A 459 -18.93 7.41 -4.30
CA ILE A 459 -19.93 8.46 -4.59
C ILE A 459 -21.19 8.29 -3.72
N ARG A 460 -21.68 7.07 -3.51
CA ARG A 460 -22.85 6.82 -2.65
C ARG A 460 -22.57 7.07 -1.17
N ALA A 461 -21.39 6.75 -0.67
CA ALA A 461 -21.00 7.05 0.69
C ALA A 461 -20.93 8.58 0.94
N TRP A 462 -20.32 9.35 0.02
CA TRP A 462 -20.26 10.80 0.11
C TRP A 462 -21.62 11.49 0.00
N SER A 463 -22.53 11.03 -0.84
CA SER A 463 -23.88 11.60 -0.93
C SER A 463 -24.72 11.35 0.32
N ARG A 464 -24.41 10.32 1.10
CA ARG A 464 -25.11 9.99 2.37
C ARG A 464 -24.52 10.66 3.61
N PHE A 465 -23.27 11.06 3.59
CA PHE A 465 -22.69 11.91 4.65
C PHE A 465 -23.40 13.29 4.74
N ARG A 466 -24.12 13.72 3.71
CA ARG A 466 -24.90 14.95 3.70
C ARG A 466 -26.33 14.79 4.21
N ASP A 467 -26.89 13.59 4.22
CA ASP A 467 -28.26 13.33 4.67
C ASP A 467 -28.26 12.50 5.95
N SER A 468 -28.87 13.05 6.99
CA SER A 468 -28.92 12.55 8.38
C SER A 468 -29.73 11.26 8.60
N SER A 469 -29.91 10.41 7.58
CA SER A 469 -30.67 9.16 7.68
C SER A 469 -29.83 7.95 7.28
N TRP A 470 -28.97 7.49 8.19
CA TRP A 470 -28.24 6.23 8.03
C TRP A 470 -29.11 5.04 8.45
N SER A 471 -29.49 4.18 7.49
CA SER A 471 -29.99 2.84 7.80
C SER A 471 -28.83 1.83 7.71
N ARG A 472 -28.84 0.82 8.58
CA ARG A 472 -27.84 -0.26 8.70
C ARG A 472 -27.53 -1.07 7.41
N ASN A 473 -28.09 -0.70 6.26
CA ASN A 473 -28.03 -1.45 4.99
C ASN A 473 -27.26 -0.72 3.88
N ALA A 474 -26.28 0.11 4.16
CA ALA A 474 -25.71 1.07 3.22
C ALA A 474 -24.45 0.64 2.45
N CYS A 475 -24.13 -0.62 2.37
CA CYS A 475 -23.23 -1.20 1.37
C CYS A 475 -23.64 -2.67 1.12
N THR A 476 -24.64 -2.90 0.30
CA THR A 476 -24.91 -4.24 -0.24
C THR A 476 -24.00 -4.46 -1.43
N THR A 477 -22.92 -5.22 -1.27
CA THR A 477 -22.31 -5.93 -2.39
C THR A 477 -23.34 -6.87 -2.97
N ARG A 478 -23.70 -6.73 -4.24
CA ARG A 478 -24.39 -7.80 -4.97
C ARG A 478 -23.46 -9.00 -4.94
N GLN A 479 -23.84 -10.05 -4.21
CA GLN A 479 -23.29 -11.38 -4.46
C GLN A 479 -23.56 -11.73 -5.93
N PRO A 480 -22.62 -12.33 -6.66
CA PRO A 480 -22.92 -12.91 -7.96
C PRO A 480 -24.00 -13.97 -7.75
N ALA A 481 -25.04 -13.88 -8.56
CA ALA A 481 -26.16 -14.83 -8.58
C ALA A 481 -25.64 -16.21 -9.01
N ASN A 482 -25.34 -17.06 -8.04
CA ASN A 482 -25.22 -18.50 -8.21
C ASN A 482 -25.61 -19.16 -6.88
N SER A 483 -26.90 -19.08 -6.55
CA SER A 483 -27.52 -20.01 -5.61
C SER A 483 -28.56 -20.78 -6.41
N GLN A 484 -28.21 -21.99 -6.79
CA GLN A 484 -29.18 -23.00 -7.18
C GLN A 484 -30.12 -23.26 -6.01
N THR A 485 -31.36 -22.84 -6.14
CA THR A 485 -32.44 -23.22 -5.25
C THR A 485 -32.72 -24.71 -5.46
N PHE A 486 -32.33 -25.53 -4.51
CA PHE A 486 -32.89 -26.88 -4.40
C PHE A 486 -34.28 -26.75 -3.77
N SER A 487 -35.29 -26.95 -4.57
CA SER A 487 -36.65 -27.21 -4.08
C SER A 487 -36.73 -28.64 -3.58
N THR A 488 -36.90 -28.82 -2.27
CA THR A 488 -37.36 -30.10 -1.71
C THR A 488 -38.87 -30.13 -1.76
N THR A 489 -39.43 -30.84 -2.71
CA THR A 489 -40.76 -31.42 -2.60
C THR A 489 -40.61 -32.81 -2.04
N SER A 490 -41.16 -33.04 -0.86
CA SER A 490 -41.42 -34.37 -0.33
C SER A 490 -42.79 -34.85 -0.72
N PRO A 491 -43.00 -36.15 -0.87
CA PRO A 491 -44.30 -36.73 -0.54
C PRO A 491 -44.38 -37.13 0.94
#